data_1a3639574745ed1400c37743b2b2a43f
#
_entry.id   1a3639574745ed1400c37743b2b2a43f
#
_cell.length_a   1.000
_cell.length_b   1.000
_cell.length_c   1.000
_cell.angle_alpha   90.00
_cell.angle_beta   90.00
_cell.angle_gamma   90.00
#
_symmetry.space_group_name_H-M   'P 1'
#
loop_
_entity.id
_entity.type
_entity.pdbx_description
1 polymer ?
#
loop_
_entity_poly.entity_id
_entity_poly.type
_entity_poly.pdbx_seq_one_letter_code
_entity_poly.pdbx_strand_id
1 'polypeptide(L)'
;MKLTLIKAAHAMPAEALADRGPANQPQGEPVARIRSKSLHDQPNCGVWECSPGTWRRAVTQAEFSHFVAGKCRFHADSGETLEIEAGDAVLFPPNTMGTWEVIETVRKNYLIL
;
A
#
# COMPACT_ATOMS: atom_id res chain seq x y z
N MET A 1 -24.03 -10.56 5.87
CA MET A 1 -22.69 -10.33 5.30
C MET A 1 -22.10 -11.63 4.83
N LYS A 2 -21.54 -11.66 3.64
CA LYS A 2 -20.87 -12.84 3.11
C LYS A 2 -19.42 -12.89 3.55
N LEU A 3 -18.90 -14.10 3.78
CA LEU A 3 -17.46 -14.29 3.90
C LEU A 3 -16.82 -14.08 2.54
N THR A 4 -15.65 -13.43 2.53
CA THR A 4 -14.87 -13.22 1.33
C THR A 4 -13.46 -13.74 1.56
N LEU A 5 -12.98 -14.60 0.65
CA LEU A 5 -11.65 -15.18 0.72
C LEU A 5 -10.86 -14.81 -0.53
N ILE A 6 -9.65 -14.30 -0.34
CA ILE A 6 -8.65 -14.24 -1.41
C ILE A 6 -7.57 -15.24 -1.08
N LYS A 7 -7.47 -16.29 -1.88
CA LYS A 7 -6.48 -17.34 -1.68
C LYS A 7 -5.08 -16.84 -2.03
N ALA A 8 -4.10 -17.15 -1.16
CA ALA A 8 -2.71 -16.83 -1.39
C ALA A 8 -2.50 -15.38 -1.85
N ALA A 9 -3.07 -14.42 -1.12
CA ALA A 9 -3.02 -13.00 -1.47
C ALA A 9 -1.57 -12.51 -1.68
N HIS A 10 -0.62 -13.08 -0.94
CA HIS A 10 0.81 -12.75 -1.06
C HIS A 10 1.43 -13.19 -2.40
N ALA A 11 0.87 -14.22 -3.04
CA ALA A 11 1.43 -14.82 -4.25
C ALA A 11 0.53 -14.65 -5.48
N MET A 12 -0.56 -13.93 -5.35
CA MET A 12 -1.48 -13.68 -6.45
C MET A 12 -0.74 -12.97 -7.61
N PRO A 13 -0.94 -13.37 -8.88
CA PRO A 13 -0.33 -12.66 -10.00
C PRO A 13 -0.76 -11.19 -10.03
N ALA A 14 0.15 -10.30 -10.43
CA ALA A 14 -0.16 -8.87 -10.52
C ALA A 14 -1.38 -8.60 -11.41
N GLU A 15 -1.55 -9.38 -12.47
CA GLU A 15 -2.67 -9.25 -13.41
C GLU A 15 -4.03 -9.51 -12.77
N ALA A 16 -4.06 -10.20 -11.62
CA ALA A 16 -5.29 -10.44 -10.87
C ALA A 16 -5.71 -9.20 -10.06
N LEU A 17 -4.83 -8.21 -9.93
CA LEU A 17 -5.12 -6.93 -9.31
C LEU A 17 -5.42 -5.90 -10.39
N ALA A 18 -6.46 -5.08 -10.19
CA ALA A 18 -6.82 -4.04 -11.15
C ALA A 18 -5.76 -2.93 -11.18
N ASP A 19 -5.39 -2.50 -12.38
CA ASP A 19 -4.48 -1.36 -12.57
C ASP A 19 -5.22 -0.08 -12.17
N ARG A 20 -4.66 0.67 -11.20
CA ARG A 20 -5.23 1.93 -10.72
C ARG A 20 -4.50 3.14 -11.27
N GLY A 21 -3.51 2.94 -12.16
CA GLY A 21 -2.74 4.01 -12.75
C GLY A 21 -1.54 4.44 -11.91
N PRO A 22 -0.97 5.61 -12.24
CA PRO A 22 0.18 6.13 -11.50
C PRO A 22 -0.20 6.52 -10.07
N ALA A 23 0.80 6.44 -9.18
CA ALA A 23 0.64 6.85 -7.80
C ALA A 23 0.43 8.37 -7.69
N ASN A 24 -0.08 8.79 -6.54
CA ASN A 24 -0.42 10.19 -6.27
C ASN A 24 0.84 11.07 -6.20
N GLN A 25 0.83 12.20 -6.93
CA GLN A 25 1.92 13.18 -6.92
C GLN A 25 3.30 12.51 -7.03
N PRO A 26 3.57 11.81 -8.15
CA PRO A 26 4.83 11.12 -8.33
C PRO A 26 6.00 12.10 -8.42
N GLN A 27 7.15 11.71 -7.88
CA GLN A 27 8.35 12.52 -7.85
C GLN A 27 9.48 11.78 -8.58
N GLY A 28 9.96 12.35 -9.68
CA GLY A 28 11.06 11.77 -10.46
C GLY A 28 10.71 10.46 -11.15
N GLU A 29 11.75 9.70 -11.47
CA GLU A 29 11.62 8.41 -12.15
C GLU A 29 12.24 7.31 -11.29
N PRO A 30 11.69 6.08 -11.31
CA PRO A 30 10.50 5.67 -12.05
C PRO A 30 9.21 6.21 -11.42
N VAL A 31 8.15 6.28 -12.21
CA VAL A 31 6.81 6.62 -11.70
C VAL A 31 6.16 5.35 -11.17
N ALA A 32 5.85 5.32 -9.88
CA ALA A 32 5.19 4.19 -9.27
C ALA A 32 3.77 4.02 -9.80
N ARG A 33 3.35 2.77 -9.96
CA ARG A 33 1.99 2.42 -10.40
C ARG A 33 1.33 1.55 -9.35
N ILE A 34 0.04 1.77 -9.17
CA ILE A 34 -0.77 1.10 -8.15
C ILE A 34 -1.65 0.05 -8.81
N ARG A 35 -1.73 -1.11 -8.16
CA ARG A 35 -2.72 -2.16 -8.46
C ARG A 35 -3.41 -2.54 -7.17
N SER A 36 -4.68 -2.91 -7.25
CA SER A 36 -5.39 -3.32 -6.04
C SER A 36 -6.58 -4.21 -6.34
N LYS A 37 -7.01 -4.95 -5.32
CA LYS A 37 -8.24 -5.73 -5.34
C LYS A 37 -8.95 -5.50 -4.01
N SER A 38 -10.15 -4.93 -4.07
CA SER A 38 -10.96 -4.70 -2.89
C SER A 38 -11.61 -6.01 -2.44
N LEU A 39 -11.59 -6.27 -1.13
CA LEU A 39 -12.37 -7.34 -0.50
C LEU A 39 -13.75 -6.84 -0.12
N HIS A 40 -13.84 -5.60 0.35
CA HIS A 40 -15.09 -5.00 0.82
C HIS A 40 -14.95 -3.49 0.90
N ASP A 41 -16.08 -2.79 0.86
CA ASP A 41 -16.10 -1.31 0.94
C ASP A 41 -16.22 -0.80 2.37
N GLN A 42 -16.93 -1.52 3.23
CA GLN A 42 -17.14 -1.15 4.64
C GLN A 42 -17.11 -2.39 5.51
N PRO A 43 -16.00 -2.68 6.17
CA PRO A 43 -14.75 -1.89 6.16
C PRO A 43 -14.04 -1.94 4.81
N ASN A 44 -13.39 -0.85 4.46
CA ASN A 44 -12.59 -0.76 3.25
C ASN A 44 -11.29 -1.56 3.45
N CYS A 45 -11.19 -2.69 2.77
CA CYS A 45 -10.03 -3.57 2.91
C CYS A 45 -9.76 -4.30 1.61
N GLY A 46 -8.55 -4.79 1.46
CA GLY A 46 -8.16 -5.52 0.26
C GLY A 46 -6.67 -5.79 0.18
N VAL A 47 -6.23 -6.02 -1.06
CA VAL A 47 -4.82 -6.24 -1.41
C VAL A 47 -4.37 -5.09 -2.30
N TRP A 48 -3.18 -4.56 -2.03
CA TRP A 48 -2.62 -3.41 -2.72
C TRP A 48 -1.18 -3.69 -3.10
N GLU A 49 -0.79 -3.25 -4.28
CA GLU A 49 0.57 -3.41 -4.79
C GLU A 49 1.05 -2.10 -5.40
N CYS A 50 2.33 -1.80 -5.21
CA CYS A 50 2.95 -0.59 -5.75
C CYS A 50 4.32 -0.89 -6.31
N SER A 51 4.55 -0.50 -7.56
CA SER A 51 5.86 -0.62 -8.20
C SER A 51 6.83 0.46 -7.70
N PRO A 52 8.15 0.33 -7.98
CA PRO A 52 9.13 1.31 -7.50
C PRO A 52 8.84 2.75 -7.93
N GLY A 53 9.12 3.67 -7.05
CA GLY A 53 8.96 5.10 -7.28
C GLY A 53 8.73 5.86 -5.98
N THR A 54 8.74 7.18 -6.07
CA THR A 54 8.56 8.10 -4.93
C THR A 54 7.28 8.91 -5.15
N TRP A 55 6.41 8.98 -4.14
CA TRP A 55 5.12 9.64 -4.28
C TRP A 55 4.50 9.98 -2.92
N ARG A 56 3.44 10.80 -2.92
CA ARG A 56 2.81 11.30 -1.69
C ARG A 56 1.62 10.44 -1.28
N ARG A 57 1.60 10.04 -0.01
CA ARG A 57 0.43 9.36 0.58
C ARG A 57 -0.74 10.31 0.67
N ALA A 58 -1.92 9.86 0.22
CA ALA A 58 -3.13 10.68 0.17
C ALA A 58 -4.26 10.18 1.07
N VAL A 59 -4.06 9.11 1.85
CA VAL A 59 -5.08 8.54 2.74
C VAL A 59 -5.14 9.34 4.03
N THR A 60 -6.32 9.82 4.38
CA THR A 60 -6.53 10.62 5.61
C THR A 60 -7.08 9.80 6.78
N GLN A 61 -7.70 8.65 6.51
CA GLN A 61 -8.20 7.76 7.55
C GLN A 61 -7.06 6.96 8.17
N ALA A 62 -7.31 6.40 9.36
CA ALA A 62 -6.40 5.42 9.93
C ALA A 62 -6.36 4.19 9.03
N GLU A 63 -5.18 3.58 8.91
CA GLU A 63 -4.99 2.40 8.08
C GLU A 63 -4.08 1.40 8.77
N PHE A 64 -4.50 0.13 8.82
CA PHE A 64 -3.62 -0.97 9.20
C PHE A 64 -3.16 -1.69 7.94
N SER A 65 -1.85 -1.89 7.81
CA SER A 65 -1.25 -2.54 6.64
C SER A 65 -0.30 -3.65 7.09
N HIS A 66 -0.43 -4.81 6.47
CA HIS A 66 0.50 -5.92 6.64
C HIS A 66 1.21 -6.16 5.31
N PHE A 67 2.51 -5.88 5.26
CA PHE A 67 3.32 -6.02 4.04
C PHE A 67 3.74 -7.47 3.87
N VAL A 68 3.50 -8.02 2.70
CA VAL A 68 3.77 -9.43 2.39
C VAL A 68 4.83 -9.61 1.31
N ALA A 69 5.28 -8.53 0.66
CA ALA A 69 6.34 -8.58 -0.36
C ALA A 69 7.00 -7.22 -0.49
N GLY A 70 8.28 -7.22 -0.88
CA GLY A 70 9.01 -6.04 -1.29
C GLY A 70 9.65 -5.24 -0.17
N LYS A 71 10.14 -4.05 -0.54
CA LYS A 71 10.79 -3.10 0.37
C LYS A 71 10.40 -1.69 0.03
N CYS A 72 10.15 -0.88 1.06
CA CYS A 72 9.90 0.55 0.89
C CYS A 72 10.27 1.31 2.15
N ARG A 73 10.29 2.64 2.01
CA ARG A 73 10.43 3.57 3.13
C ARG A 73 9.22 4.48 3.14
N PHE A 74 8.79 4.86 4.32
CA PHE A 74 7.79 5.90 4.48
C PHE A 74 8.42 7.04 5.28
N HIS A 75 8.50 8.22 4.65
CA HIS A 75 9.03 9.42 5.26
C HIS A 75 7.86 10.27 5.74
N ALA A 76 7.52 10.16 7.02
CA ALA A 76 6.41 10.95 7.58
C ALA A 76 6.80 12.43 7.62
N ASP A 77 5.84 13.31 7.35
CA ASP A 77 6.09 14.76 7.42
C ASP A 77 6.47 15.21 8.85
N SER A 78 6.11 14.43 9.85
CA SER A 78 6.53 14.66 11.25
C SER A 78 8.03 14.44 11.48
N GLY A 79 8.74 13.86 10.52
CA GLY A 79 10.18 13.62 10.59
C GLY A 79 10.58 12.16 10.80
N GLU A 80 9.64 11.28 11.16
CA GLU A 80 9.91 9.86 11.34
C GLU A 80 10.06 9.17 9.99
N THR A 81 11.00 8.25 9.87
CA THR A 81 11.19 7.42 8.69
C THR A 81 11.04 5.95 9.09
N LEU A 82 10.15 5.24 8.41
CA LEU A 82 9.97 3.79 8.58
C LEU A 82 10.67 3.05 7.46
N GLU A 83 11.47 2.04 7.84
CA GLU A 83 11.98 1.03 6.90
C GLU A 83 11.01 -0.14 6.94
N ILE A 84 10.41 -0.47 5.80
CA ILE A 84 9.35 -1.49 5.73
C ILE A 84 9.75 -2.58 4.75
N GLU A 85 9.60 -3.83 5.17
CA GLU A 85 9.85 -4.99 4.30
C GLU A 85 8.82 -6.09 4.55
N ALA A 86 8.86 -7.14 3.74
CA ALA A 86 7.93 -8.26 3.86
C ALA A 86 7.90 -8.81 5.29
N GLY A 87 6.72 -9.00 5.83
CA GLY A 87 6.48 -9.43 7.20
C GLY A 87 6.12 -8.32 8.17
N ASP A 88 6.38 -7.06 7.81
CA ASP A 88 6.12 -5.92 8.70
C ASP A 88 4.66 -5.50 8.67
N ALA A 89 4.17 -5.06 9.82
CA ALA A 89 2.83 -4.50 9.96
C ALA A 89 2.95 -3.06 10.46
N VAL A 90 2.15 -2.17 9.90
CA VAL A 90 2.18 -0.74 10.23
C VAL A 90 0.77 -0.24 10.50
N LEU A 91 0.61 0.52 11.56
CA LEU A 91 -0.61 1.30 11.80
C LEU A 91 -0.31 2.76 11.47
N PHE A 92 -1.06 3.30 10.50
CA PHE A 92 -1.03 4.73 10.17
C PHE A 92 -2.18 5.39 10.92
N PRO A 93 -1.90 6.25 11.91
CA PRO A 93 -2.97 7.03 12.55
C PRO A 93 -3.68 7.93 11.55
N PRO A 94 -4.88 8.44 11.87
CA PRO A 94 -5.56 9.39 10.98
C PRO A 94 -4.67 10.60 10.68
N ASN A 95 -4.78 11.12 9.46
CA ASN A 95 -4.06 12.31 9.00
C ASN A 95 -2.55 12.15 8.97
N THR A 96 -2.06 10.93 8.80
CA THR A 96 -0.62 10.68 8.61
C THR A 96 -0.25 11.02 7.17
N MET A 97 0.49 12.11 7.01
CA MET A 97 0.98 12.57 5.71
C MET A 97 2.46 12.25 5.57
N GLY A 98 2.88 11.96 4.36
CA GLY A 98 4.28 11.64 4.11
C GLY A 98 4.54 11.18 2.69
N THR A 99 5.78 10.78 2.45
CA THR A 99 6.27 10.37 1.14
C THR A 99 6.67 8.90 1.16
N TRP A 100 6.09 8.13 0.24
CA TRP A 100 6.50 6.75 -0.01
C TRP A 100 7.73 6.75 -0.91
N GLU A 101 8.69 5.92 -0.56
CA GLU A 101 9.83 5.59 -1.42
C GLU A 101 9.81 4.08 -1.58
N VAL A 102 9.27 3.59 -2.70
CA VAL A 102 9.18 2.15 -2.99
C VAL A 102 10.43 1.73 -3.73
N ILE A 103 11.17 0.79 -3.14
CA ILE A 103 12.48 0.33 -3.63
C ILE A 103 12.32 -0.95 -4.45
N GLU A 104 11.61 -1.93 -3.91
CA GLU A 104 11.20 -3.15 -4.61
C GLU A 104 9.69 -3.21 -4.56
N THR A 105 9.04 -3.66 -5.63
CA THR A 105 7.57 -3.75 -5.67
C THR A 105 7.04 -4.31 -4.36
N VAL A 106 6.20 -3.53 -3.70
CA VAL A 106 5.60 -3.91 -2.42
C VAL A 106 4.18 -4.38 -2.60
N ARG A 107 3.80 -5.36 -1.81
CA ARG A 107 2.40 -5.81 -1.71
C ARG A 107 2.01 -5.83 -0.26
N LYS A 108 0.80 -5.36 0.02
CA LYS A 108 0.26 -5.38 1.38
C LYS A 108 -1.22 -5.76 1.38
N ASN A 109 -1.65 -6.31 2.50
CA ASN A 109 -3.07 -6.39 2.84
C ASN A 109 -3.39 -5.17 3.68
N TYR A 110 -4.50 -4.49 3.40
CA TYR A 110 -4.83 -3.24 4.08
C TYR A 110 -6.24 -3.27 4.64
N LEU A 111 -6.43 -2.52 5.72
CA LEU A 111 -7.73 -2.21 6.31
C LEU A 111 -7.75 -0.73 6.63
N ILE A 112 -8.68 0.00 6.03
CA ILE A 112 -8.87 1.43 6.27
C ILE A 112 -10.04 1.59 7.22
N LEU A 113 -9.79 2.29 8.31
CA LEU A 113 -10.73 2.41 9.42
C LEU A 113 -11.60 3.68 9.36
#